data_0a06341ee0a3bdba5d41d8919ef2164d
#
_entry.id   0a06341ee0a3bdba5d41d8919ef2164d
#
_cell.length_a   1.000
_cell.length_b   1.000
_cell.length_c   1.000
_cell.angle_alpha   90.00
_cell.angle_beta   90.00
_cell.angle_gamma   90.00
#
_symmetry.space_group_name_H-M   'P 1'
#
loop_
_entity.id
_entity.type
_entity.pdbx_description
1 polymer ?
#
loop_
_entity_poly.entity_id
_entity_poly.type
_entity_poly.pdbx_seq_one_letter_code
_entity_poly.pdbx_strand_id
1 'polypeptide(L)'
;MANKLVYTSAPKGLMPGTFGFCTVAATRGMTKTVVDALEGLAGYRRVYETTDGASLNPVAFSHLLVDTPRGRLRVLARIADALPDYSGRTNHIASFLQLGDAETHESGPAELFYTPGLFETQWPNGQPPIFYPSPVEIPMEEGACPRSCEYWRAVAGDPGWAGVLASTIETRRLAILVVPHSIDVLKLFYEAIAILPANKRWDATFATYYTNALRNVDCLWRGVVVDSPEEAQARAIAGNLVLDFRTLPSIESFKTNPAIWRWIEIAREPISKLAPTLKTPLVPAPSLQTPPPRVSVQVPPSCATVVPSAAQVSVPDPATPTPQKESTVAVPAMKTQRNSQ
;
A
#
# COMPACT_ATOMS: atom_id res chain seq x y z
N MET A 1 1.64 15.11 3.11
CA MET A 1 2.62 14.67 2.07
C MET A 1 3.11 13.27 2.41
N ALA A 2 3.10 12.34 1.43
CA ALA A 2 3.43 10.93 1.62
C ALA A 2 4.76 10.59 0.94
N ASN A 3 5.57 9.75 1.57
CA ASN A 3 6.74 9.18 0.91
C ASN A 3 6.31 8.08 -0.07
N LYS A 4 6.86 8.10 -1.28
CA LYS A 4 6.56 7.13 -2.34
C LYS A 4 7.77 6.23 -2.62
N LEU A 5 7.52 4.94 -2.85
CA LEU A 5 8.52 3.96 -3.26
C LEU A 5 7.95 3.05 -4.35
N VAL A 6 8.78 2.74 -5.35
CA VAL A 6 8.45 1.78 -6.43
C VAL A 6 9.47 0.66 -6.45
N TYR A 7 8.96 -0.58 -6.47
CA TYR A 7 9.74 -1.80 -6.48
C TYR A 7 9.30 -2.69 -7.64
N THR A 8 10.27 -3.15 -8.43
CA THR A 8 10.01 -4.04 -9.58
C THR A 8 11.32 -4.66 -10.06
N SER A 9 11.28 -5.60 -11.02
CA SER A 9 12.48 -6.12 -11.65
C SER A 9 13.02 -5.15 -12.70
N ALA A 10 14.27 -4.72 -12.50
CA ALA A 10 14.98 -3.80 -13.39
C ALA A 10 16.48 -4.16 -13.54
N PRO A 11 17.12 -3.76 -14.66
CA PRO A 11 18.55 -4.01 -14.86
C PRO A 11 19.44 -3.21 -13.90
N LYS A 12 18.88 -2.15 -13.30
CA LYS A 12 19.56 -1.31 -12.32
C LYS A 12 18.55 -0.76 -11.32
N GLY A 13 18.83 -0.93 -10.05
CA GLY A 13 18.04 -0.34 -8.96
C GLY A 13 18.59 1.02 -8.52
N LEU A 14 17.88 1.62 -7.56
CA LEU A 14 18.18 2.93 -7.00
C LEU A 14 19.49 2.94 -6.20
N MET A 15 19.80 1.85 -5.51
CA MET A 15 21.05 1.69 -4.76
C MET A 15 22.13 1.10 -5.67
N PRO A 16 23.39 1.58 -5.60
CA PRO A 16 24.48 1.03 -6.37
C PRO A 16 24.62 -0.49 -6.22
N GLY A 17 24.78 -1.20 -7.33
CA GLY A 17 24.96 -2.66 -7.36
C GLY A 17 23.67 -3.48 -7.23
N THR A 18 22.50 -2.86 -7.11
CA THR A 18 21.22 -3.59 -7.09
C THR A 18 20.66 -3.77 -8.51
N PHE A 19 20.10 -4.94 -8.77
CA PHE A 19 19.44 -5.34 -10.04
C PHE A 19 18.45 -6.47 -9.78
N GLY A 20 17.63 -6.81 -10.76
CA GLY A 20 16.52 -7.74 -10.59
C GLY A 20 15.41 -7.07 -9.80
N PHE A 21 14.75 -7.78 -8.92
CA PHE A 21 13.76 -7.18 -8.03
C PHE A 21 14.43 -6.25 -7.03
N CYS A 22 14.19 -4.95 -7.19
CA CYS A 22 14.81 -3.89 -6.40
C CYS A 22 13.97 -2.62 -6.41
N THR A 23 14.24 -1.72 -5.47
CA THR A 23 13.67 -0.36 -5.49
C THR A 23 14.23 0.41 -6.68
N VAL A 24 13.36 0.89 -7.57
CA VAL A 24 13.69 1.68 -8.76
C VAL A 24 13.36 3.16 -8.59
N ALA A 25 12.46 3.50 -7.68
CA ALA A 25 12.18 4.90 -7.33
C ALA A 25 11.84 5.02 -5.85
N ALA A 26 12.28 6.10 -5.21
CA ALA A 26 11.93 6.41 -3.83
C ALA A 26 11.98 7.91 -3.56
N THR A 27 11.19 8.40 -2.61
CA THR A 27 11.31 9.76 -2.09
C THR A 27 12.67 9.94 -1.41
N ARG A 28 13.34 11.04 -1.74
CA ARG A 28 14.64 11.37 -1.16
C ARG A 28 14.55 11.49 0.37
N GLY A 29 15.49 10.88 1.08
CA GLY A 29 15.53 10.93 2.54
C GLY A 29 14.76 9.82 3.25
N MET A 30 14.11 8.90 2.53
CA MET A 30 13.56 7.67 3.16
C MET A 30 14.67 6.90 3.85
N THR A 31 14.42 6.50 5.11
CA THR A 31 15.41 5.72 5.86
C THR A 31 15.46 4.27 5.39
N LYS A 32 16.61 3.62 5.52
CA LYS A 32 16.77 2.21 5.17
C LYS A 32 15.73 1.31 5.84
N THR A 33 15.41 1.56 7.11
CA THR A 33 14.38 0.80 7.84
C THR A 33 13.01 0.85 7.15
N VAL A 34 12.62 2.03 6.64
CA VAL A 34 11.36 2.19 5.89
C VAL A 34 11.44 1.49 4.55
N VAL A 35 12.53 1.66 3.80
CA VAL A 35 12.73 0.99 2.50
C VAL A 35 12.66 -0.52 2.67
N ASP A 36 13.43 -1.11 3.61
CA ASP A 36 13.45 -2.54 3.86
C ASP A 36 12.04 -3.09 4.26
N ALA A 37 11.29 -2.31 5.06
CA ALA A 37 9.93 -2.69 5.44
C ALA A 37 9.00 -2.72 4.21
N LEU A 38 9.07 -1.73 3.32
CA LEU A 38 8.24 -1.66 2.12
C LEU A 38 8.64 -2.74 1.09
N GLU A 39 9.94 -2.98 0.87
CA GLU A 39 10.42 -4.07 0.02
C GLU A 39 9.94 -5.43 0.53
N GLY A 40 9.90 -5.64 1.86
CA GLY A 40 9.34 -6.83 2.48
C GLY A 40 7.85 -7.06 2.20
N LEU A 41 7.10 -6.01 1.86
CA LEU A 41 5.68 -6.08 1.48
C LEU A 41 5.47 -6.34 -0.02
N ALA A 42 6.51 -6.26 -0.85
CA ALA A 42 6.38 -6.28 -2.31
C ALA A 42 6.03 -7.65 -2.91
N GLY A 43 5.93 -8.71 -2.07
CA GLY A 43 5.62 -10.05 -2.54
C GLY A 43 4.31 -10.11 -3.31
N TYR A 44 4.33 -10.75 -4.48
CA TYR A 44 3.17 -10.95 -5.34
C TYR A 44 3.18 -12.38 -5.90
N ARG A 45 2.02 -13.01 -5.92
CA ARG A 45 1.85 -14.31 -6.53
C ARG A 45 0.77 -14.26 -7.61
N ARG A 46 1.11 -14.76 -8.79
CA ARG A 46 0.15 -14.94 -9.87
C ARG A 46 -0.81 -16.07 -9.54
N VAL A 47 -2.07 -15.88 -9.92
CA VAL A 47 -3.10 -16.92 -9.89
C VAL A 47 -3.16 -17.61 -11.24
N TYR A 48 -3.00 -16.84 -12.32
CA TYR A 48 -3.12 -17.32 -13.69
C TYR A 48 -1.80 -17.10 -14.44
N GLU A 49 -1.41 -18.10 -15.21
CA GLU A 49 -0.37 -17.96 -16.21
C GLU A 49 -0.90 -17.12 -17.36
N THR A 50 -0.20 -16.07 -17.73
CA THR A 50 -0.60 -15.19 -18.83
C THR A 50 0.17 -15.55 -20.08
N THR A 51 -0.51 -16.13 -21.09
CA THR A 51 0.07 -16.41 -22.40
C THR A 51 -0.07 -15.25 -23.38
N ASP A 52 -1.02 -14.33 -23.20
CA ASP A 52 -1.45 -13.38 -24.24
C ASP A 52 -1.34 -11.90 -23.84
N GLY A 53 -0.50 -11.54 -22.88
CA GLY A 53 -0.22 -10.15 -22.52
C GLY A 53 -1.32 -9.41 -21.74
N ALA A 54 -2.53 -9.95 -21.65
CA ALA A 54 -3.58 -9.42 -20.79
C ALA A 54 -3.53 -10.14 -19.43
N SER A 55 -3.10 -9.46 -18.41
CA SER A 55 -3.06 -10.04 -17.07
C SER A 55 -4.48 -10.11 -16.48
N LEU A 56 -4.96 -11.34 -16.26
CA LEU A 56 -6.16 -11.63 -15.47
C LEU A 56 -5.85 -11.68 -13.97
N ASN A 57 -4.59 -11.52 -13.60
CA ASN A 57 -4.17 -11.59 -12.22
C ASN A 57 -4.69 -10.39 -11.41
N PRO A 58 -5.13 -10.60 -10.17
CA PRO A 58 -5.72 -9.53 -9.37
C PRO A 58 -4.69 -8.45 -9.04
N VAL A 59 -5.13 -7.19 -9.05
CA VAL A 59 -4.36 -6.10 -8.46
C VAL A 59 -4.56 -6.13 -6.95
N ALA A 60 -3.48 -6.24 -6.21
CA ALA A 60 -3.50 -6.17 -4.76
C ALA A 60 -3.46 -4.70 -4.30
N PHE A 61 -4.52 -4.24 -3.67
CA PHE A 61 -4.58 -2.97 -2.97
C PHE A 61 -4.57 -3.23 -1.46
N SER A 62 -3.72 -2.53 -0.73
CA SER A 62 -3.60 -2.77 0.70
C SER A 62 -3.42 -1.47 1.49
N HIS A 63 -4.14 -1.37 2.61
CA HIS A 63 -3.89 -0.43 3.69
C HIS A 63 -3.41 -1.22 4.90
N LEU A 64 -2.16 -1.05 5.28
CA LEU A 64 -1.49 -1.83 6.30
C LEU A 64 -0.88 -0.93 7.37
N LEU A 65 -0.85 -1.43 8.62
CA LEU A 65 -0.01 -0.87 9.66
C LEU A 65 1.14 -1.84 9.90
N VAL A 66 2.37 -1.36 9.77
CA VAL A 66 3.60 -2.16 9.84
C VAL A 66 4.40 -1.75 11.04
N ASP A 67 4.62 -2.66 11.97
CA ASP A 67 5.45 -2.41 13.14
C ASP A 67 6.93 -2.53 12.77
N THR A 68 7.70 -1.46 13.02
CA THR A 68 9.14 -1.40 12.80
C THR A 68 9.85 -1.03 14.10
N PRO A 69 11.17 -1.25 14.20
CA PRO A 69 11.95 -0.81 15.37
C PRO A 69 11.89 0.69 15.66
N ARG A 70 11.46 1.50 14.67
CA ARG A 70 11.36 2.97 14.79
C ARG A 70 9.92 3.47 14.95
N GLY A 71 8.97 2.55 15.11
CA GLY A 71 7.56 2.88 15.26
C GLY A 71 6.69 2.24 14.18
N ARG A 72 5.41 2.51 14.25
CA ARG A 72 4.40 1.96 13.34
C ARG A 72 4.30 2.82 12.08
N LEU A 73 4.35 2.19 10.92
CA LEU A 73 4.19 2.82 9.62
C LEU A 73 2.77 2.57 9.11
N ARG A 74 2.13 3.60 8.56
CA ARG A 74 0.90 3.48 7.77
C ARG A 74 1.28 3.42 6.30
N VAL A 75 0.88 2.34 5.64
CA VAL A 75 1.29 2.04 4.26
C VAL A 75 0.08 1.78 3.39
N LEU A 76 -0.01 2.47 2.26
CA LEU A 76 -0.86 2.07 1.15
C LEU A 76 0.02 1.40 0.10
N ALA A 77 -0.42 0.25 -0.41
CA ALA A 77 0.31 -0.50 -1.43
C ALA A 77 -0.61 -0.86 -2.60
N ARG A 78 -0.14 -0.66 -3.81
CA ARG A 78 -0.69 -1.22 -5.03
C ARG A 78 0.34 -2.15 -5.64
N ILE A 79 0.02 -3.44 -5.74
CA ILE A 79 0.92 -4.44 -6.34
C ILE A 79 0.14 -5.14 -7.45
N ALA A 80 0.74 -5.25 -8.62
CA ALA A 80 0.12 -5.84 -9.78
C ALA A 80 1.13 -6.57 -10.65
N ASP A 81 0.61 -7.48 -11.44
CA ASP A 81 1.34 -8.07 -12.55
C ASP A 81 1.89 -6.98 -13.47
N ALA A 82 3.05 -7.19 -14.05
CA ALA A 82 3.71 -6.25 -14.94
C ALA A 82 4.22 -6.98 -16.21
N LEU A 83 4.53 -6.20 -17.24
CA LEU A 83 5.18 -6.72 -18.44
C LEU A 83 6.46 -7.48 -18.05
N PRO A 84 6.87 -8.48 -18.85
CA PRO A 84 8.12 -9.19 -18.62
C PRO A 84 9.29 -8.23 -18.40
N ASP A 85 10.19 -8.61 -17.51
CA ASP A 85 11.36 -7.81 -17.19
C ASP A 85 12.35 -7.74 -18.36
N TYR A 86 13.44 -6.99 -18.18
CA TYR A 86 14.51 -6.82 -19.17
C TYR A 86 15.18 -8.14 -19.62
N SER A 87 14.97 -9.24 -18.89
CA SER A 87 15.47 -10.58 -19.23
C SER A 87 14.36 -11.51 -19.75
N GLY A 88 13.14 -11.01 -19.98
CA GLY A 88 11.99 -11.77 -20.46
C GLY A 88 11.29 -12.62 -19.40
N ARG A 89 11.64 -12.46 -18.10
CA ARG A 89 11.02 -13.19 -17.00
C ARG A 89 9.74 -12.50 -16.54
N THR A 90 8.90 -13.29 -15.90
CA THR A 90 7.70 -12.78 -15.22
C THR A 90 8.05 -11.69 -14.21
N ASN A 91 7.26 -10.62 -14.18
CA ASN A 91 7.52 -9.45 -13.36
C ASN A 91 6.24 -8.97 -12.65
N HIS A 92 6.42 -8.19 -11.60
CA HIS A 92 5.36 -7.42 -10.97
C HIS A 92 5.89 -6.04 -10.57
N ILE A 93 4.97 -5.12 -10.36
CA ILE A 93 5.27 -3.78 -9.87
C ILE A 93 4.54 -3.54 -8.56
N ALA A 94 5.27 -3.08 -7.56
CA ALA A 94 4.73 -2.62 -6.29
C ALA A 94 4.98 -1.12 -6.12
N SER A 95 3.92 -0.36 -5.91
CA SER A 95 3.95 1.07 -5.64
C SER A 95 3.41 1.31 -4.24
N PHE A 96 4.21 1.96 -3.40
CA PHE A 96 3.92 2.21 -2.00
C PHE A 96 3.82 3.69 -1.71
N LEU A 97 2.90 4.03 -0.79
CA LEU A 97 2.85 5.32 -0.11
C LEU A 97 2.96 5.08 1.39
N GLN A 98 3.95 5.69 2.01
CA GLN A 98 4.07 5.76 3.46
C GLN A 98 3.49 7.09 3.92
N LEU A 99 2.41 7.00 4.70
CA LEU A 99 1.64 8.14 5.18
C LEU A 99 2.04 8.50 6.61
N GLY A 100 1.99 9.80 6.94
CA GLY A 100 1.91 10.29 8.32
C GLY A 100 0.46 10.45 8.77
N ASP A 101 0.25 10.94 9.98
CA ASP A 101 -1.10 11.14 10.53
C ASP A 101 -1.83 12.31 9.87
N ALA A 102 -1.10 13.29 9.36
CA ALA A 102 -1.67 14.45 8.66
C ALA A 102 -2.26 14.12 7.27
N GLU A 103 -1.93 12.97 6.70
CA GLU A 103 -2.39 12.52 5.39
C GLU A 103 -3.67 11.66 5.46
N THR A 104 -4.24 11.49 6.66
CA THR A 104 -5.50 10.77 6.83
C THR A 104 -6.68 11.71 6.63
N HIS A 105 -7.46 11.51 5.58
CA HIS A 105 -8.68 12.29 5.35
C HIS A 105 -9.96 11.52 5.66
N GLU A 106 -11.11 12.23 5.72
CA GLU A 106 -12.38 11.67 6.20
C GLU A 106 -12.92 10.51 5.37
N SER A 107 -12.63 10.45 4.06
CA SER A 107 -13.13 9.37 3.20
C SER A 107 -12.51 8.00 3.50
N GLY A 108 -11.36 7.96 4.19
CA GLY A 108 -10.65 6.74 4.54
C GLY A 108 -9.66 6.25 3.45
N PRO A 109 -8.95 5.15 3.73
CA PRO A 109 -7.81 4.73 2.91
C PRO A 109 -8.17 4.20 1.52
N ALA A 110 -9.36 3.62 1.34
CA ALA A 110 -9.74 2.97 0.09
C ALA A 110 -9.90 3.95 -1.07
N GLU A 111 -10.33 5.19 -0.79
CA GLU A 111 -10.51 6.22 -1.81
C GLU A 111 -9.21 6.59 -2.53
N LEU A 112 -8.10 6.61 -1.82
CA LEU A 112 -6.81 6.99 -2.40
C LEU A 112 -6.38 6.08 -3.55
N PHE A 113 -6.89 4.85 -3.63
CA PHE A 113 -6.61 3.95 -4.74
C PHE A 113 -7.35 4.33 -6.04
N TYR A 114 -8.38 5.15 -5.95
CA TYR A 114 -9.09 5.71 -7.11
C TYR A 114 -8.49 7.03 -7.60
N THR A 115 -7.50 7.59 -6.88
CA THR A 115 -6.83 8.83 -7.27
C THR A 115 -5.87 8.59 -8.44
N PRO A 116 -6.10 9.19 -9.61
CA PRO A 116 -5.24 9.01 -10.78
C PRO A 116 -3.80 9.47 -10.52
N GLY A 117 -2.82 8.68 -10.95
CA GLY A 117 -1.39 9.04 -10.88
C GLY A 117 -0.75 8.91 -9.50
N LEU A 118 -1.51 8.59 -8.45
CA LEU A 118 -0.96 8.46 -7.10
C LEU A 118 -0.03 7.23 -6.99
N PHE A 119 -0.38 6.14 -7.66
CA PHE A 119 0.42 4.91 -7.71
C PHE A 119 1.01 4.70 -9.09
N GLU A 120 2.28 4.28 -9.14
CA GLU A 120 2.89 3.83 -10.39
C GLU A 120 2.26 2.49 -10.82
N THR A 121 1.89 2.41 -12.08
CA THR A 121 1.27 1.21 -12.67
C THR A 121 2.21 0.46 -13.59
N GLN A 122 3.28 1.10 -14.05
CA GLN A 122 4.27 0.56 -14.98
C GLN A 122 5.64 1.16 -14.68
N TRP A 123 6.68 0.41 -15.00
CA TRP A 123 8.06 0.87 -15.05
C TRP A 123 8.69 0.41 -16.37
N PRO A 124 8.87 1.31 -17.35
CA PRO A 124 9.39 0.94 -18.65
C PRO A 124 10.79 0.31 -18.57
N ASN A 125 11.03 -0.73 -19.34
CA ASN A 125 12.36 -1.33 -19.46
C ASN A 125 13.36 -0.28 -19.92
N GLY A 126 14.50 -0.19 -19.23
CA GLY A 126 15.53 0.81 -19.52
C GLY A 126 15.32 2.18 -18.87
N GLN A 127 14.22 2.41 -18.20
CA GLN A 127 14.04 3.63 -17.42
C GLN A 127 15.08 3.67 -16.28
N PRO A 128 15.84 4.77 -16.15
CA PRO A 128 16.81 4.89 -15.07
C PRO A 128 16.11 5.02 -13.72
N PRO A 129 16.70 4.49 -12.63
CA PRO A 129 16.16 4.68 -11.30
C PRO A 129 16.20 6.16 -10.90
N ILE A 130 15.19 6.61 -10.14
CA ILE A 130 15.01 8.01 -9.77
C ILE A 130 14.75 8.21 -8.27
N PHE A 131 15.26 9.33 -7.74
CA PHE A 131 14.79 9.86 -6.48
C PHE A 131 13.71 10.91 -6.71
N TYR A 132 12.52 10.74 -6.14
CA TYR A 132 11.55 11.83 -6.06
C TYR A 132 12.12 12.93 -5.14
N PRO A 133 12.16 14.19 -5.60
CA PRO A 133 12.84 15.26 -4.85
C PRO A 133 12.14 15.59 -3.52
N SER A 134 10.84 15.38 -3.46
CA SER A 134 9.98 15.64 -2.29
C SER A 134 8.92 14.56 -2.15
N PRO A 135 8.32 14.42 -0.95
CA PRO A 135 7.13 13.62 -0.75
C PRO A 135 5.99 14.03 -1.69
N VAL A 136 5.15 13.06 -2.04
CA VAL A 136 3.97 13.28 -2.92
C VAL A 136 2.87 13.94 -2.11
N GLU A 137 2.21 14.93 -2.72
CA GLU A 137 1.03 15.54 -2.16
C GLU A 137 -0.16 14.59 -2.27
N ILE A 138 -0.86 14.37 -1.18
CA ILE A 138 -2.11 13.60 -1.16
C ILE A 138 -3.24 14.58 -1.39
N PRO A 139 -4.07 14.39 -2.45
CA PRO A 139 -5.25 15.22 -2.64
C PRO A 139 -6.16 15.12 -1.42
N MET A 140 -6.45 16.26 -0.81
CA MET A 140 -7.35 16.37 0.36
C MET A 140 -8.78 16.79 -0.05
N GLU A 141 -9.06 16.84 -1.35
CA GLU A 141 -10.41 17.05 -1.83
C GLU A 141 -11.29 15.90 -1.41
N GLU A 142 -12.47 16.24 -0.89
CA GLU A 142 -13.48 15.24 -0.57
C GLU A 142 -13.84 14.50 -1.85
N GLY A 143 -13.31 13.31 -2.01
CA GLY A 143 -13.71 12.43 -3.08
C GLY A 143 -15.16 11.99 -2.89
N ALA A 144 -15.70 11.36 -3.90
CA ALA A 144 -17.07 10.86 -3.89
C ALA A 144 -17.18 9.63 -2.97
N CYS A 145 -17.20 9.86 -1.65
CA CYS A 145 -17.49 8.78 -0.69
C CYS A 145 -18.75 8.03 -1.14
N PRO A 146 -18.77 6.69 -1.14
CA PRO A 146 -19.96 5.92 -1.50
C PRO A 146 -21.17 6.37 -0.70
N ARG A 147 -22.30 6.55 -1.40
CA ARG A 147 -23.56 6.99 -0.76
C ARG A 147 -24.44 5.81 -0.34
N SER A 148 -24.06 4.61 -0.68
CA SER A 148 -24.78 3.37 -0.39
C SER A 148 -23.87 2.16 -0.61
N CYS A 149 -24.29 0.99 -0.12
CA CYS A 149 -23.58 -0.28 -0.31
C CYS A 149 -24.18 -1.07 -1.49
N GLU A 150 -24.32 -0.42 -2.65
CA GLU A 150 -24.95 -1.02 -3.84
C GLU A 150 -24.13 -2.14 -4.46
N TYR A 151 -22.81 -2.07 -4.38
CA TYR A 151 -22.00 -3.16 -4.91
C TYR A 151 -22.12 -4.43 -4.04
N TRP A 152 -22.23 -4.27 -2.72
CA TRP A 152 -22.58 -5.39 -1.84
C TRP A 152 -23.96 -5.95 -2.17
N ARG A 153 -24.95 -5.10 -2.44
CA ARG A 153 -26.28 -5.54 -2.89
C ARG A 153 -26.19 -6.36 -4.17
N ALA A 154 -25.41 -5.88 -5.15
CA ALA A 154 -25.28 -6.53 -6.44
C ALA A 154 -24.61 -7.93 -6.38
N VAL A 155 -23.57 -8.10 -5.52
CA VAL A 155 -22.77 -9.33 -5.51
C VAL A 155 -23.13 -10.29 -4.36
N ALA A 156 -23.70 -9.78 -3.26
CA ALA A 156 -24.05 -10.57 -2.08
C ALA A 156 -25.57 -10.59 -1.79
N GLY A 157 -26.39 -9.93 -2.61
CA GLY A 157 -27.85 -9.88 -2.50
C GLY A 157 -28.38 -8.93 -1.42
N ASP A 158 -27.58 -8.55 -0.43
CA ASP A 158 -27.97 -7.65 0.66
C ASP A 158 -26.82 -6.71 1.04
N PRO A 159 -27.03 -5.38 1.06
CA PRO A 159 -26.02 -4.41 1.47
C PRO A 159 -25.62 -4.55 2.94
N GLY A 160 -26.43 -5.18 3.76
CA GLY A 160 -26.16 -5.45 5.18
C GLY A 160 -24.87 -6.24 5.41
N TRP A 161 -24.37 -6.98 4.42
CA TRP A 161 -23.08 -7.66 4.51
C TRP A 161 -21.90 -6.70 4.68
N ALA A 162 -21.98 -5.47 4.12
CA ALA A 162 -21.03 -4.41 4.41
C ALA A 162 -21.03 -4.08 5.92
N GLY A 163 -22.20 -4.07 6.54
CA GLY A 163 -22.36 -3.86 7.99
C GLY A 163 -21.75 -5.00 8.81
N VAL A 164 -21.94 -6.25 8.40
CA VAL A 164 -21.30 -7.40 9.06
C VAL A 164 -19.79 -7.26 9.03
N LEU A 165 -19.20 -6.86 7.89
CA LEU A 165 -17.77 -6.60 7.76
C LEU A 165 -17.34 -5.41 8.64
N ALA A 166 -18.04 -4.27 8.58
CA ALA A 166 -17.70 -3.08 9.34
C ALA A 166 -17.73 -3.31 10.86
N SER A 167 -18.63 -4.17 11.36
CA SER A 167 -18.73 -4.53 12.78
C SER A 167 -17.43 -5.13 13.33
N THR A 168 -16.62 -5.72 12.48
CA THR A 168 -15.33 -6.34 12.90
C THR A 168 -14.28 -5.33 13.33
N ILE A 169 -14.40 -4.07 12.90
CA ILE A 169 -13.47 -2.99 13.29
C ILE A 169 -13.57 -2.71 14.80
N GLU A 170 -14.79 -2.66 15.36
CA GLU A 170 -14.98 -2.40 16.80
C GLU A 170 -14.35 -3.50 17.67
N THR A 171 -14.43 -4.74 17.21
CA THR A 171 -13.92 -5.91 17.94
C THR A 171 -12.50 -6.30 17.55
N ARG A 172 -11.91 -5.61 16.57
CA ARG A 172 -10.62 -5.97 15.92
C ARG A 172 -10.56 -7.44 15.48
N ARG A 173 -11.71 -7.96 15.06
CA ARG A 173 -11.83 -9.33 14.58
C ARG A 173 -11.35 -9.43 13.14
N LEU A 174 -10.50 -10.42 12.86
CA LEU A 174 -10.07 -10.71 11.50
C LEU A 174 -11.27 -11.14 10.64
N ALA A 175 -11.42 -10.53 9.47
CA ALA A 175 -12.42 -10.90 8.49
C ALA A 175 -11.76 -11.32 7.16
N ILE A 176 -12.26 -12.40 6.59
CA ILE A 176 -11.74 -12.99 5.37
C ILE A 176 -12.89 -13.11 4.37
N LEU A 177 -12.72 -12.48 3.21
CA LEU A 177 -13.63 -12.59 2.07
C LEU A 177 -13.05 -13.61 1.10
N VAL A 178 -13.72 -14.73 0.92
CA VAL A 178 -13.40 -15.73 -0.12
C VAL A 178 -14.21 -15.37 -1.35
N VAL A 179 -13.55 -14.88 -2.39
CA VAL A 179 -14.21 -14.26 -3.53
C VAL A 179 -13.80 -14.90 -4.87
N PRO A 180 -14.76 -15.07 -5.79
CA PRO A 180 -14.46 -15.32 -7.18
C PRO A 180 -13.64 -14.18 -7.78
N HIS A 181 -12.84 -14.48 -8.79
CA HIS A 181 -11.98 -13.51 -9.47
C HIS A 181 -12.72 -12.28 -10.04
N SER A 182 -13.99 -12.44 -10.40
CA SER A 182 -14.81 -11.38 -11.00
C SER A 182 -15.28 -10.31 -10.02
N ILE A 183 -15.05 -10.49 -8.72
CA ILE A 183 -15.50 -9.54 -7.69
C ILE A 183 -14.41 -8.52 -7.40
N ASP A 184 -14.76 -7.24 -7.50
CA ASP A 184 -13.92 -6.11 -7.09
C ASP A 184 -13.92 -5.96 -5.56
N VAL A 185 -12.92 -6.55 -4.90
CA VAL A 185 -12.78 -6.52 -3.44
C VAL A 185 -12.48 -5.11 -2.92
N LEU A 186 -11.79 -4.26 -3.71
CA LEU A 186 -11.53 -2.88 -3.30
C LEU A 186 -12.85 -2.12 -3.16
N LYS A 187 -13.76 -2.29 -4.10
CA LYS A 187 -15.08 -1.65 -4.05
C LYS A 187 -15.92 -2.14 -2.87
N LEU A 188 -15.84 -3.44 -2.54
CA LEU A 188 -16.50 -3.96 -1.33
C LEU A 188 -15.94 -3.29 -0.06
N PHE A 189 -14.61 -3.20 0.07
CA PHE A 189 -14.00 -2.55 1.23
C PHE A 189 -14.30 -1.06 1.28
N TYR A 190 -14.30 -0.38 0.13
CA TYR A 190 -14.60 1.04 0.03
C TYR A 190 -16.01 1.36 0.57
N GLU A 191 -17.03 0.62 0.13
CA GLU A 191 -18.40 0.79 0.62
C GLU A 191 -18.52 0.45 2.13
N ALA A 192 -17.86 -0.62 2.61
CA ALA A 192 -17.86 -0.98 4.01
C ALA A 192 -17.12 0.04 4.91
N ILE A 193 -16.06 0.67 4.41
CA ILE A 193 -15.36 1.77 5.10
C ILE A 193 -16.25 3.01 5.17
N ALA A 194 -16.99 3.31 4.11
CA ALA A 194 -17.81 4.51 4.02
C ALA A 194 -18.92 4.57 5.10
N ILE A 195 -19.43 3.42 5.57
CA ILE A 195 -20.43 3.39 6.65
C ILE A 195 -19.83 3.54 8.05
N LEU A 196 -18.48 3.45 8.19
CA LEU A 196 -17.81 3.72 9.47
C LEU A 196 -17.83 5.23 9.78
N PRO A 197 -17.86 5.61 11.07
CA PRO A 197 -17.59 6.98 11.46
C PRO A 197 -16.26 7.47 10.93
N ALA A 198 -16.15 8.74 10.50
CA ALA A 198 -14.96 9.27 9.85
C ALA A 198 -13.66 8.98 10.63
N ASN A 199 -13.70 9.14 11.96
CA ASN A 199 -12.57 8.87 12.85
C ASN A 199 -12.22 7.38 13.01
N LYS A 200 -12.98 6.45 12.41
CA LYS A 200 -12.76 5.00 12.44
C LYS A 200 -12.39 4.40 11.08
N ARG A 201 -12.52 5.16 10.00
CA ARG A 201 -12.27 4.65 8.65
C ARG A 201 -10.82 4.19 8.46
N TRP A 202 -9.88 4.87 9.12
CA TRP A 202 -8.45 4.51 9.08
C TRP A 202 -8.05 3.38 10.04
N ASP A 203 -8.97 2.90 10.87
CA ASP A 203 -8.78 1.67 11.64
C ASP A 203 -8.98 0.42 10.77
N ALA A 204 -9.63 0.55 9.61
CA ALA A 204 -9.85 -0.53 8.65
C ALA A 204 -8.56 -0.82 7.85
N THR A 205 -7.71 -1.71 8.38
CA THR A 205 -6.57 -2.24 7.63
C THR A 205 -7.02 -3.40 6.76
N PHE A 206 -6.53 -3.44 5.50
CA PHE A 206 -6.98 -4.45 4.55
C PHE A 206 -5.94 -4.82 3.49
N ALA A 207 -6.16 -5.97 2.85
CA ALA A 207 -5.53 -6.37 1.60
C ALA A 207 -6.58 -7.02 0.69
N THR A 208 -6.79 -6.49 -0.51
CA THR A 208 -7.80 -7.00 -1.46
C THR A 208 -7.41 -8.32 -2.09
N TYR A 209 -6.12 -8.61 -2.17
CA TYR A 209 -5.55 -9.88 -2.58
C TYR A 209 -4.45 -10.27 -1.60
N TYR A 210 -4.80 -11.12 -0.65
CA TYR A 210 -3.91 -11.52 0.45
C TYR A 210 -3.28 -12.87 0.14
N THR A 211 -1.97 -12.89 -0.06
CA THR A 211 -1.22 -14.09 -0.46
C THR A 211 -0.21 -14.56 0.58
N ASN A 212 0.06 -13.76 1.61
CA ASN A 212 1.11 -14.10 2.55
C ASN A 212 0.88 -13.48 3.94
N ALA A 213 1.07 -14.29 4.98
CA ALA A 213 1.07 -13.81 6.36
C ALA A 213 2.40 -13.13 6.67
N LEU A 214 2.44 -11.81 6.53
CA LEU A 214 3.60 -11.02 6.93
C LEU A 214 3.64 -10.88 8.46
N ARG A 215 4.81 -11.06 9.06
CA ARG A 215 5.01 -10.78 10.48
C ARG A 215 5.01 -9.29 10.71
N ASN A 216 4.52 -8.85 11.86
CA ASN A 216 4.48 -7.43 12.27
C ASN A 216 3.62 -6.54 11.36
N VAL A 217 2.62 -7.11 10.69
CA VAL A 217 1.68 -6.39 9.82
C VAL A 217 0.27 -6.56 10.35
N ASP A 218 -0.40 -5.45 10.63
CA ASP A 218 -1.82 -5.41 10.96
C ASP A 218 -2.63 -5.33 9.66
N CYS A 219 -3.47 -6.34 9.42
CA CYS A 219 -4.35 -6.45 8.27
C CYS A 219 -5.62 -7.20 8.69
N LEU A 220 -6.67 -6.45 9.02
CA LEU A 220 -7.91 -6.99 9.57
C LEU A 220 -8.82 -7.59 8.50
N TRP A 221 -8.91 -6.97 7.32
CA TRP A 221 -9.75 -7.47 6.23
C TRP A 221 -8.90 -8.05 5.12
N ARG A 222 -9.17 -9.30 4.75
CA ARG A 222 -8.37 -10.02 3.76
C ARG A 222 -9.26 -10.59 2.67
N GLY A 223 -9.01 -10.18 1.43
CA GLY A 223 -9.57 -10.84 0.25
C GLY A 223 -8.69 -12.02 -0.16
N VAL A 224 -9.25 -13.18 -0.33
CA VAL A 224 -8.57 -14.36 -0.87
C VAL A 224 -9.35 -14.89 -2.06
N VAL A 225 -8.62 -15.37 -3.06
CA VAL A 225 -9.26 -15.94 -4.26
C VAL A 225 -9.73 -17.36 -3.95
N VAL A 226 -10.91 -17.69 -4.45
CA VAL A 226 -11.50 -19.02 -4.38
C VAL A 226 -10.51 -20.08 -4.89
N ASP A 227 -10.49 -21.24 -4.24
CA ASP A 227 -9.63 -22.39 -4.55
C ASP A 227 -8.12 -22.12 -4.49
N SER A 228 -7.73 -20.98 -3.90
CA SER A 228 -6.32 -20.68 -3.63
C SER A 228 -5.82 -21.38 -2.36
N PRO A 229 -4.51 -21.65 -2.25
CA PRO A 229 -3.92 -22.16 -0.99
C PRO A 229 -4.19 -21.25 0.21
N GLU A 230 -4.36 -19.96 -0.01
CA GLU A 230 -4.68 -18.98 1.02
C GLU A 230 -6.08 -19.16 1.58
N GLU A 231 -7.04 -19.65 0.79
CA GLU A 231 -8.37 -19.97 1.28
C GLU A 231 -8.30 -21.05 2.38
N ALA A 232 -7.56 -22.12 2.17
CA ALA A 232 -7.40 -23.18 3.15
C ALA A 232 -6.74 -22.67 4.45
N GLN A 233 -5.70 -21.82 4.32
CA GLN A 233 -5.04 -21.19 5.46
C GLN A 233 -6.00 -20.25 6.22
N ALA A 234 -6.78 -19.45 5.48
CA ALA A 234 -7.74 -18.52 6.03
C ALA A 234 -8.81 -19.23 6.88
N ARG A 235 -9.32 -20.36 6.38
CA ARG A 235 -10.33 -21.16 7.09
C ARG A 235 -9.78 -21.85 8.35
N ALA A 236 -8.49 -22.13 8.42
CA ALA A 236 -7.84 -22.75 9.56
C ALA A 236 -7.69 -21.81 10.78
N ILE A 237 -7.82 -20.48 10.60
CA ILE A 237 -7.67 -19.53 11.69
C ILE A 237 -8.98 -19.50 12.51
N ALA A 238 -8.94 -19.93 13.75
CA ALA A 238 -10.11 -19.94 14.62
C ALA A 238 -10.58 -18.52 14.99
N GLY A 239 -11.89 -18.34 15.15
CA GLY A 239 -12.47 -17.07 15.61
C GLY A 239 -12.64 -15.99 14.54
N ASN A 240 -12.21 -16.23 13.30
CA ASN A 240 -12.39 -15.30 12.18
C ASN A 240 -13.84 -15.20 11.72
N LEU A 241 -14.16 -14.04 11.10
CA LEU A 241 -15.32 -13.95 10.22
C LEU A 241 -14.89 -14.41 8.82
N VAL A 242 -15.51 -15.46 8.30
CA VAL A 242 -15.28 -15.89 6.91
C VAL A 242 -16.56 -15.64 6.12
N LEU A 243 -16.48 -14.81 5.08
CA LEU A 243 -17.56 -14.53 4.13
C LEU A 243 -17.18 -15.21 2.80
N ASP A 244 -17.75 -16.38 2.54
CA ASP A 244 -17.55 -17.10 1.28
C ASP A 244 -18.67 -16.71 0.31
N PHE A 245 -18.32 -15.99 -0.75
CA PHE A 245 -19.27 -15.49 -1.72
C PHE A 245 -19.93 -16.57 -2.58
N ARG A 246 -19.45 -17.81 -2.50
CA ARG A 246 -20.14 -18.97 -3.10
C ARG A 246 -21.31 -19.45 -2.25
N THR A 247 -21.23 -19.26 -0.92
CA THR A 247 -22.13 -19.88 0.06
C THR A 247 -22.40 -18.95 1.25
N LEU A 248 -22.71 -17.67 0.98
CA LEU A 248 -23.07 -16.74 2.04
C LEU A 248 -24.31 -17.26 2.79
N PRO A 249 -24.28 -17.33 4.13
CA PRO A 249 -25.44 -17.73 4.91
C PRO A 249 -26.56 -16.68 4.81
N SER A 250 -27.75 -16.98 5.34
CA SER A 250 -28.77 -15.94 5.47
C SER A 250 -28.31 -14.85 6.43
N ILE A 251 -28.39 -13.58 6.02
CA ILE A 251 -28.05 -12.43 6.87
C ILE A 251 -28.93 -12.35 8.13
N GLU A 252 -30.12 -12.93 8.06
CA GLU A 252 -31.06 -13.02 9.17
C GLU A 252 -30.48 -13.82 10.38
N SER A 253 -29.48 -14.67 10.14
CA SER A 253 -28.79 -15.40 11.22
C SER A 253 -28.12 -14.47 12.25
N PHE A 254 -27.83 -13.21 11.87
CA PHE A 254 -27.26 -12.21 12.76
C PHE A 254 -28.28 -11.45 13.62
N LYS A 255 -29.59 -11.67 13.46
CA LYS A 255 -30.65 -11.00 14.28
C LYS A 255 -30.48 -11.21 15.77
N THR A 256 -29.92 -12.33 16.17
CA THR A 256 -29.64 -12.65 17.58
C THR A 256 -28.47 -11.88 18.18
N ASN A 257 -27.70 -11.17 17.36
CA ASN A 257 -26.57 -10.34 17.80
C ASN A 257 -26.89 -8.86 17.54
N PRO A 258 -27.39 -8.11 18.54
CA PRO A 258 -27.80 -6.71 18.34
C PRO A 258 -26.65 -5.79 17.88
N ALA A 259 -25.40 -6.06 18.28
CA ALA A 259 -24.25 -5.25 17.90
C ALA A 259 -23.98 -5.36 16.39
N ILE A 260 -24.00 -6.57 15.83
CA ILE A 260 -23.85 -6.79 14.39
C ILE A 260 -25.10 -6.31 13.65
N TRP A 261 -26.30 -6.58 14.19
CA TRP A 261 -27.56 -6.21 13.54
C TRP A 261 -27.69 -4.70 13.32
N ARG A 262 -27.25 -3.89 14.28
CA ARG A 262 -27.17 -2.43 14.13
C ARG A 262 -26.36 -2.02 12.90
N TRP A 263 -25.20 -2.64 12.67
CA TRP A 263 -24.37 -2.35 11.49
C TRP A 263 -25.04 -2.79 10.19
N ILE A 264 -25.77 -3.91 10.20
CA ILE A 264 -26.56 -4.37 9.06
C ILE A 264 -27.61 -3.32 8.66
N GLU A 265 -28.33 -2.77 9.64
CA GLU A 265 -29.32 -1.73 9.40
C GLU A 265 -28.68 -0.45 8.85
N ILE A 266 -27.55 -0.04 9.42
CA ILE A 266 -26.77 1.11 8.92
C ILE A 266 -26.39 0.90 7.43
N ALA A 267 -25.90 -0.27 7.05
CA ALA A 267 -25.48 -0.55 5.68
C ALA A 267 -26.66 -0.58 4.67
N ARG A 268 -27.86 -0.83 5.13
CA ARG A 268 -29.09 -0.82 4.30
C ARG A 268 -29.62 0.59 4.04
N GLU A 269 -29.24 1.56 4.87
CA GLU A 269 -29.64 2.97 4.74
C GLU A 269 -28.70 3.73 3.80
N PRO A 270 -29.18 4.79 3.12
CA PRO A 270 -28.28 5.68 2.37
C PRO A 270 -27.28 6.37 3.30
N ILE A 271 -25.99 6.32 2.96
CA ILE A 271 -24.88 6.83 3.79
C ILE A 271 -25.00 8.33 4.08
N SER A 272 -25.67 9.09 3.19
CA SER A 272 -25.92 10.52 3.39
C SER A 272 -26.73 10.86 4.67
N LYS A 273 -27.47 9.90 5.21
CA LYS A 273 -28.20 10.06 6.47
C LYS A 273 -27.34 9.79 7.72
N LEU A 274 -26.16 9.19 7.52
CA LEU A 274 -25.28 8.73 8.60
C LEU A 274 -24.22 9.76 8.99
N ALA A 275 -24.01 10.81 8.20
CA ALA A 275 -23.12 11.90 8.56
C ALA A 275 -23.73 12.64 9.77
N PRO A 276 -23.21 12.48 11.00
CA PRO A 276 -23.58 13.40 12.05
C PRO A 276 -23.09 14.77 11.61
N THR A 277 -24.02 15.70 11.45
CA THR A 277 -23.72 17.12 11.29
C THR A 277 -23.06 17.61 12.57
N LEU A 278 -21.79 17.32 12.75
CA LEU A 278 -20.93 18.09 13.64
C LEU A 278 -20.72 19.44 12.95
N LYS A 279 -21.78 20.27 12.97
CA LYS A 279 -21.60 21.71 12.88
C LYS A 279 -20.82 22.12 14.11
N THR A 280 -19.51 22.03 14.01
CA THR A 280 -18.63 22.81 14.90
C THR A 280 -19.01 24.26 14.68
N PRO A 281 -19.47 24.99 15.70
CA PRO A 281 -19.73 26.41 15.56
C PRO A 281 -18.39 27.03 15.10
N LEU A 282 -18.41 27.70 13.95
CA LEU A 282 -17.32 28.59 13.57
C LEU A 282 -17.14 29.59 14.71
N VAL A 283 -16.13 29.36 15.53
CA VAL A 283 -15.62 30.39 16.44
C VAL A 283 -15.08 31.48 15.51
N PRO A 284 -15.63 32.71 15.53
CA PRO A 284 -15.13 33.78 14.70
C PRO A 284 -13.66 34.00 15.05
N ALA A 285 -12.80 33.97 14.03
CA ALA A 285 -11.38 34.26 14.18
C ALA A 285 -11.19 35.59 14.90
N PRO A 286 -10.31 35.67 15.93
CA PRO A 286 -10.03 36.93 16.58
C PRO A 286 -9.50 37.93 15.55
N SER A 287 -10.14 39.10 15.49
CA SER A 287 -9.75 40.21 14.61
C SER A 287 -8.27 40.50 14.76
N LEU A 288 -7.52 40.39 13.69
CA LEU A 288 -6.11 40.78 13.60
C LEU A 288 -6.00 42.25 13.94
N GLN A 289 -5.47 42.55 15.15
CA GLN A 289 -5.03 43.87 15.52
C GLN A 289 -3.85 44.25 14.63
N THR A 290 -3.96 45.40 13.99
CA THR A 290 -2.92 46.01 13.15
C THR A 290 -1.61 46.13 13.92
N PRO A 291 -0.48 45.64 13.39
CA PRO A 291 0.81 45.79 14.07
C PRO A 291 1.25 47.27 14.11
N PRO A 292 1.92 47.68 15.19
CA PRO A 292 2.43 49.05 15.30
C PRO A 292 3.52 49.35 14.23
N PRO A 293 3.73 50.62 13.85
CA PRO A 293 4.66 51.00 12.80
C PRO A 293 6.11 50.64 13.14
N ARG A 294 6.78 50.01 12.14
CA ARG A 294 8.20 49.64 12.23
C ARG A 294 9.09 50.87 12.38
N VAL A 295 9.85 50.93 13.46
CA VAL A 295 10.98 51.83 13.61
C VAL A 295 12.12 51.36 12.74
N SER A 296 12.58 52.18 11.81
CA SER A 296 13.71 51.89 10.91
C SER A 296 15.02 52.04 11.72
N VAL A 297 15.69 50.88 11.92
CA VAL A 297 17.07 50.89 12.47
C VAL A 297 18.04 50.97 11.29
N GLN A 298 18.83 52.05 11.25
CA GLN A 298 19.94 52.21 10.30
C GLN A 298 21.07 51.26 10.64
N VAL A 299 21.48 50.42 9.63
CA VAL A 299 22.64 49.53 9.74
C VAL A 299 23.90 50.29 9.28
N PRO A 300 25.01 50.29 10.04
CA PRO A 300 26.27 50.85 9.58
C PRO A 300 26.98 49.99 8.54
N PRO A 301 27.85 50.53 7.67
CA PRO A 301 28.48 49.83 6.58
C PRO A 301 29.54 48.82 7.06
N SER A 302 29.45 47.57 6.51
CA SER A 302 30.34 46.46 6.80
C SER A 302 31.65 46.61 6.06
N CYS A 303 32.76 46.38 6.75
CA CYS A 303 34.14 46.29 6.23
C CYS A 303 34.33 45.09 5.31
N ALA A 304 35.06 45.33 4.22
CA ALA A 304 35.52 44.33 3.26
C ALA A 304 36.51 43.37 3.91
N THR A 305 36.27 42.06 3.76
CA THR A 305 37.21 41.01 4.13
C THR A 305 37.83 40.38 2.90
N VAL A 306 39.15 40.37 2.91
CA VAL A 306 40.08 39.87 1.86
C VAL A 306 39.97 38.36 1.73
N VAL A 307 39.89 37.83 0.46
CA VAL A 307 39.92 36.44 0.13
C VAL A 307 41.38 35.97 -0.06
N PRO A 308 41.88 34.91 0.59
CA PRO A 308 43.15 34.31 0.21
C PRO A 308 43.02 33.27 -0.88
N SER A 309 43.98 33.28 -1.74
CA SER A 309 44.22 32.45 -2.93
C SER A 309 44.32 30.94 -2.63
N ALA A 310 43.76 30.14 -3.53
CA ALA A 310 43.75 28.67 -3.50
C ALA A 310 45.12 28.09 -3.79
N ALA A 311 45.57 27.13 -2.96
CA ALA A 311 46.71 26.27 -3.20
C ALA A 311 46.27 25.05 -4.05
N GLN A 312 47.01 24.78 -5.10
CA GLN A 312 46.87 23.61 -5.98
C GLN A 312 47.28 22.33 -5.24
N VAL A 313 46.43 21.30 -5.20
CA VAL A 313 46.75 19.95 -4.77
C VAL A 313 46.84 19.07 -6.00
N SER A 314 48.02 18.47 -6.20
CA SER A 314 48.36 17.53 -7.27
C SER A 314 47.71 16.16 -6.99
N VAL A 315 47.10 15.57 -8.01
CA VAL A 315 46.50 14.23 -8.03
C VAL A 315 47.56 13.21 -8.44
N PRO A 316 47.73 12.06 -7.76
CA PRO A 316 48.59 10.97 -8.22
C PRO A 316 47.85 10.05 -9.23
N ASP A 317 48.63 9.55 -10.23
CA ASP A 317 48.24 8.64 -11.29
C ASP A 317 47.72 7.26 -10.77
N PRO A 318 46.78 6.61 -11.47
CA PRO A 318 46.30 5.29 -11.11
C PRO A 318 47.23 4.17 -11.58
N ALA A 319 47.51 3.25 -10.66
CA ALA A 319 48.32 2.05 -10.89
C ALA A 319 47.56 1.01 -11.75
N THR A 320 48.29 0.40 -12.67
CA THR A 320 47.94 -0.68 -13.59
C THR A 320 47.54 -1.98 -12.85
N PRO A 321 46.45 -2.68 -13.24
CA PRO A 321 46.08 -3.95 -12.61
C PRO A 321 46.88 -5.13 -13.15
N THR A 322 47.34 -5.98 -12.22
CA THR A 322 48.00 -7.27 -12.46
C THR A 322 46.97 -8.37 -12.80
N PRO A 323 47.23 -9.29 -13.75
CA PRO A 323 46.25 -10.34 -14.10
C PRO A 323 46.23 -11.46 -13.05
N GLN A 324 44.99 -11.81 -12.58
CA GLN A 324 44.72 -12.97 -11.74
C GLN A 324 44.62 -14.25 -12.58
N LYS A 325 45.26 -15.32 -12.08
CA LYS A 325 45.26 -16.68 -12.63
C LYS A 325 43.86 -17.31 -12.54
N GLU A 326 43.44 -17.89 -13.65
CA GLU A 326 42.29 -18.81 -13.72
C GLU A 326 42.54 -20.06 -12.88
N SER A 327 41.60 -20.35 -11.96
CA SER A 327 41.57 -21.60 -11.22
C SER A 327 40.41 -22.45 -11.77
N THR A 328 40.81 -23.50 -12.50
CA THR A 328 39.89 -24.51 -13.06
C THR A 328 39.40 -25.43 -11.95
N VAL A 329 38.13 -25.37 -11.61
CA VAL A 329 37.46 -26.30 -10.69
C VAL A 329 36.79 -27.42 -11.50
N ALA A 330 37.22 -28.64 -11.30
CA ALA A 330 36.68 -29.85 -11.89
C ALA A 330 35.28 -30.19 -11.37
N VAL A 331 34.33 -30.50 -12.25
CA VAL A 331 32.99 -30.96 -11.98
C VAL A 331 33.04 -32.50 -11.77
N PRO A 332 32.48 -33.05 -10.66
CA PRO A 332 32.37 -34.50 -10.51
C PRO A 332 31.13 -35.06 -11.25
N ALA A 333 31.36 -36.15 -11.98
CA ALA A 333 30.35 -36.88 -12.74
C ALA A 333 29.27 -37.54 -11.82
N MET A 334 28.01 -37.31 -12.10
CA MET A 334 26.88 -37.99 -11.48
C MET A 334 26.70 -39.38 -12.07
N LYS A 335 26.77 -40.41 -11.21
CA LYS A 335 26.45 -41.81 -11.55
C LYS A 335 24.94 -42.00 -11.63
N THR A 336 24.48 -42.43 -12.79
CA THR A 336 23.11 -42.89 -13.05
C THR A 336 22.92 -44.27 -12.39
N GLN A 337 22.11 -44.42 -11.36
CA GLN A 337 21.58 -45.71 -10.90
C GLN A 337 20.28 -46.03 -11.64
N ARG A 338 20.29 -47.04 -12.49
CA ARG A 338 19.11 -47.77 -12.95
C ARG A 338 18.65 -48.71 -11.81
N ASN A 339 17.42 -48.57 -11.40
CA ASN A 339 16.71 -49.65 -10.68
C ASN A 339 15.67 -50.26 -11.61
N SER A 340 15.89 -51.54 -11.92
CA SER A 340 14.91 -52.51 -12.45
C SER A 340 14.20 -53.14 -11.26
N GLN A 341 12.90 -53.04 -11.19
CA GLN A 341 11.89 -54.09 -10.96
C GLN A 341 10.53 -53.42 -10.76
#